data_cf9157301450a7fa8b627cf360c8bc4f
#
_entry.id   cf9157301450a7fa8b627cf360c8bc4f
#
_cell.length_a   1.000
_cell.length_b   1.000
_cell.length_c   1.000
_cell.angle_alpha   90.00
_cell.angle_beta   90.00
_cell.angle_gamma   90.00
#
_symmetry.space_group_name_H-M   'P 1'
#
loop_
_entity.id
_entity.type
_entity.pdbx_description
1 polymer ?
#
loop_
_entity_poly.entity_id
_entity_poly.type
_entity_poly.pdbx_seq_one_letter_code
_entity_poly.pdbx_strand_id
1 'polypeptide(L)'
;MLLVSLTASVFAQTDLITKANDLYSKGDYSAASELYEQVLKTDQVAPELYYNLANSYYKMNETGRSILNYERALRIKPNYKAARVNLEMAQQKVVDNVVQVPSFFLMRWMDFLMKLLSSNE
;
A
#
# COMPACT_ATOMS: atom_id res chain seq x y z
N MET A 1 -18.88 -31.31 -14.21
CA MET A 1 -19.39 -30.16 -13.41
C MET A 1 -18.29 -29.31 -12.73
N LEU A 2 -17.17 -29.85 -12.32
CA LEU A 2 -16.06 -29.11 -11.70
C LEU A 2 -15.33 -28.14 -12.65
N LEU A 3 -15.25 -28.41 -13.94
CA LEU A 3 -14.56 -27.57 -14.94
C LEU A 3 -15.33 -26.28 -15.29
N VAL A 4 -16.65 -26.28 -15.21
CA VAL A 4 -17.50 -25.12 -15.54
C VAL A 4 -17.47 -24.07 -14.42
N SER A 5 -17.34 -24.49 -13.17
CA SER A 5 -17.25 -23.57 -12.04
C SER A 5 -15.91 -22.82 -11.98
N LEU A 6 -14.82 -23.46 -12.43
CA LEU A 6 -13.49 -22.85 -12.45
C LEU A 6 -13.39 -21.73 -13.50
N THR A 7 -13.97 -21.94 -14.68
CA THR A 7 -13.99 -20.95 -15.76
C THR A 7 -14.81 -19.71 -15.40
N ALA A 8 -15.97 -19.87 -14.78
CA ALA A 8 -16.81 -18.77 -14.35
C ALA A 8 -16.12 -17.88 -13.28
N SER A 9 -15.35 -18.49 -12.38
CA SER A 9 -14.61 -17.76 -11.36
C SER A 9 -13.49 -16.91 -11.96
N VAL A 10 -12.75 -17.42 -12.94
CA VAL A 10 -11.67 -16.69 -13.62
C VAL A 10 -12.21 -15.50 -14.42
N PHE A 11 -13.33 -15.68 -15.12
CA PHE A 11 -13.98 -14.59 -15.86
C PHE A 11 -14.45 -13.45 -14.92
N ALA A 12 -15.06 -13.80 -13.78
CA ALA A 12 -15.50 -12.83 -12.79
C ALA A 12 -14.34 -12.00 -12.20
N GLN A 13 -13.18 -12.63 -11.98
CA GLN A 13 -11.98 -11.94 -11.46
C GLN A 13 -11.36 -11.01 -12.49
N THR A 14 -11.29 -11.43 -13.75
CA THR A 14 -10.80 -10.57 -14.84
C THR A 14 -11.68 -9.34 -15.01
N ASP A 15 -13.00 -9.51 -14.88
CA ASP A 15 -13.96 -8.40 -14.93
C ASP A 15 -13.76 -7.41 -13.76
N LEU A 16 -13.51 -7.89 -12.55
CA LEU A 16 -13.22 -7.05 -11.39
C LEU A 16 -11.93 -6.25 -11.55
N ILE A 17 -10.88 -6.84 -12.10
CA ILE A 17 -9.61 -6.15 -12.38
C ILE A 17 -9.82 -5.05 -13.43
N THR A 18 -10.53 -5.36 -14.51
CA THR A 18 -10.83 -4.39 -15.55
C THR A 18 -11.62 -3.22 -15.00
N LYS A 19 -12.63 -3.48 -14.18
CA LYS A 19 -13.42 -2.45 -13.52
C LYS A 19 -12.59 -1.63 -12.54
N ALA A 20 -11.71 -2.23 -11.78
CA ALA A 20 -10.79 -1.54 -10.88
C ALA A 20 -9.86 -0.60 -11.65
N ASN A 21 -9.28 -1.07 -12.77
CA ASN A 21 -8.44 -0.25 -13.64
C ASN A 21 -9.20 0.95 -14.24
N ASP A 22 -10.46 0.75 -14.63
CA ASP A 22 -11.32 1.81 -15.12
C ASP A 22 -11.61 2.87 -14.05
N LEU A 23 -11.95 2.45 -12.84
CA LEU A 23 -12.16 3.34 -11.69
C LEU A 23 -10.87 4.12 -11.35
N TYR A 24 -9.73 3.47 -11.39
CA TYR A 24 -8.44 4.13 -11.19
C TYR A 24 -8.21 5.22 -12.24
N SER A 25 -8.47 4.92 -13.51
CA SER A 25 -8.32 5.87 -14.62
C SER A 25 -9.25 7.08 -14.49
N LYS A 26 -10.42 6.90 -13.89
CA LYS A 26 -11.40 7.97 -13.60
C LYS A 26 -11.09 8.77 -12.35
N GLY A 27 -10.06 8.38 -11.59
CA GLY A 27 -9.67 9.04 -10.34
C GLY A 27 -10.42 8.55 -9.10
N ASP A 28 -11.27 7.53 -9.22
CA ASP A 28 -11.93 6.90 -8.06
C ASP A 28 -11.01 5.83 -7.45
N TYR A 29 -9.97 6.31 -6.80
CA TYR A 29 -8.93 5.46 -6.22
C TYR A 29 -9.43 4.62 -5.04
N SER A 30 -10.40 5.12 -4.29
CA SER A 30 -11.03 4.40 -3.19
C SER A 30 -11.78 3.17 -3.70
N ALA A 31 -12.69 3.35 -4.65
CA ALA A 31 -13.42 2.24 -5.24
C ALA A 31 -12.49 1.26 -5.97
N ALA A 32 -11.46 1.76 -6.67
CA ALA A 32 -10.45 0.92 -7.31
C ALA A 32 -9.71 0.04 -6.28
N SER A 33 -9.27 0.62 -5.15
CA SER A 33 -8.57 -0.13 -4.10
C SER A 33 -9.43 -1.25 -3.50
N GLU A 34 -10.70 -0.99 -3.26
CA GLU A 34 -11.64 -2.00 -2.76
C GLU A 34 -11.76 -3.20 -3.70
N LEU A 35 -11.86 -2.95 -5.01
CA LEU A 35 -11.94 -4.02 -6.00
C LEU A 35 -10.63 -4.81 -6.12
N TYR A 36 -9.47 -4.14 -6.09
CA TYR A 36 -8.17 -4.84 -6.08
C TYR A 36 -8.03 -5.72 -4.83
N GLU A 37 -8.47 -5.24 -3.66
CA GLU A 37 -8.47 -6.03 -2.43
C GLU A 37 -9.40 -7.25 -2.52
N GLN A 38 -10.57 -7.10 -3.14
CA GLN A 38 -11.47 -8.23 -3.37
C GLN A 38 -10.81 -9.32 -4.23
N VAL A 39 -10.11 -8.93 -5.29
CA VAL A 39 -9.37 -9.90 -6.14
C VAL A 39 -8.25 -10.57 -5.35
N LEU A 40 -7.51 -9.83 -4.51
CA LEU A 40 -6.42 -10.36 -3.71
C LEU A 40 -6.87 -11.29 -2.57
N LYS A 41 -8.13 -11.25 -2.16
CA LYS A 41 -8.73 -12.21 -1.21
C LYS A 41 -8.97 -13.58 -1.84
N THR A 42 -8.99 -13.67 -3.16
CA THR A 42 -8.97 -14.94 -3.87
C THR A 42 -7.52 -15.42 -4.01
N ASP A 43 -7.30 -16.68 -4.34
CA ASP A 43 -5.94 -17.27 -4.45
C ASP A 43 -5.11 -16.69 -5.63
N GLN A 44 -5.64 -15.71 -6.35
CA GLN A 44 -4.92 -15.05 -7.44
C GLN A 44 -4.06 -13.89 -6.91
N VAL A 45 -2.84 -14.24 -6.55
CA VAL A 45 -1.84 -13.28 -6.13
C VAL A 45 -0.89 -12.99 -7.29
N ALA A 46 -0.90 -11.74 -7.77
CA ALA A 46 -0.01 -11.28 -8.83
C ALA A 46 0.69 -9.98 -8.42
N PRO A 47 1.97 -9.79 -8.78
CA PRO A 47 2.70 -8.57 -8.41
C PRO A 47 2.04 -7.30 -8.97
N GLU A 48 1.43 -7.36 -10.13
CA GLU A 48 0.71 -6.25 -10.76
C GLU A 48 -0.50 -5.79 -9.95
N LEU A 49 -1.22 -6.72 -9.29
CA LEU A 49 -2.35 -6.38 -8.43
C LEU A 49 -1.90 -5.60 -7.20
N TYR A 50 -0.83 -6.03 -6.54
CA TYR A 50 -0.25 -5.29 -5.42
C TYR A 50 0.30 -3.93 -5.85
N TYR A 51 0.91 -3.85 -7.02
CA TYR A 51 1.40 -2.59 -7.60
C TYR A 51 0.25 -1.60 -7.85
N ASN A 52 -0.84 -2.03 -8.47
CA ASN A 52 -2.00 -1.19 -8.75
C ASN A 52 -2.72 -0.76 -7.45
N LEU A 53 -2.83 -1.66 -6.48
CA LEU A 53 -3.37 -1.34 -5.16
C LEU A 53 -2.49 -0.31 -4.44
N ALA A 54 -1.18 -0.47 -4.47
CA ALA A 54 -0.24 0.48 -3.90
C ALA A 54 -0.36 1.87 -4.54
N ASN A 55 -0.50 1.92 -5.86
CA ASN A 55 -0.73 3.17 -6.59
C ASN A 55 -2.03 3.86 -6.15
N SER A 56 -3.10 3.09 -5.95
CA SER A 56 -4.38 3.62 -5.46
C SER A 56 -4.23 4.25 -4.08
N TYR A 57 -3.58 3.57 -3.15
CA TYR A 57 -3.30 4.09 -1.82
C TYR A 57 -2.38 5.32 -1.85
N TYR A 58 -1.37 5.32 -2.72
CA TYR A 58 -0.49 6.48 -2.90
C TYR A 58 -1.28 7.72 -3.33
N LYS A 59 -2.21 7.57 -4.29
CA LYS A 59 -3.10 8.65 -4.75
C LYS A 59 -4.06 9.14 -3.68
N MET A 60 -4.48 8.27 -2.77
CA MET A 60 -5.31 8.63 -1.61
C MET A 60 -4.50 9.21 -0.44
N ASN A 61 -3.20 9.41 -0.59
CA ASN A 61 -2.31 9.86 0.48
C ASN A 61 -2.17 8.88 1.66
N GLU A 62 -2.51 7.63 1.45
CA GLU A 62 -2.33 6.54 2.41
C GLU A 62 -0.95 5.89 2.24
N THR A 63 0.10 6.65 2.53
CA THR A 63 1.49 6.31 2.20
C THR A 63 1.96 5.01 2.84
N GLY A 64 1.58 4.72 4.08
CA GLY A 64 1.95 3.47 4.75
C GLY A 64 1.40 2.22 4.06
N ARG A 65 0.13 2.23 3.66
CA ARG A 65 -0.48 1.14 2.88
C ARG A 65 0.13 1.00 1.49
N SER A 66 0.47 2.11 0.87
CA SER A 66 1.16 2.16 -0.41
C SER A 66 2.51 1.44 -0.33
N ILE A 67 3.36 1.79 0.64
CA ILE A 67 4.66 1.15 0.89
C ILE A 67 4.50 -0.36 1.07
N LEU A 68 3.59 -0.79 1.95
CA LEU A 68 3.35 -2.20 2.23
C LEU A 68 3.02 -2.99 0.95
N ASN A 69 2.19 -2.44 0.07
CA ASN A 69 1.77 -3.13 -1.15
C ASN A 69 2.84 -3.11 -2.24
N TYR A 70 3.66 -2.04 -2.36
CA TYR A 70 4.84 -2.08 -3.22
C TYR A 70 5.86 -3.14 -2.76
N GLU A 71 6.09 -3.27 -1.46
CA GLU A 71 6.97 -4.31 -0.92
C GLU A 71 6.43 -5.72 -1.18
N ARG A 72 5.12 -5.92 -1.10
CA ARG A 72 4.47 -7.18 -1.46
C ARG A 72 4.66 -7.51 -2.94
N ALA A 73 4.50 -6.53 -3.83
CA ALA A 73 4.76 -6.69 -5.26
C ALA A 73 6.22 -7.10 -5.52
N LEU A 74 7.18 -6.45 -4.87
CA LEU A 74 8.62 -6.73 -5.00
C LEU A 74 9.03 -8.06 -4.38
N ARG A 75 8.31 -8.55 -3.37
CA ARG A 75 8.55 -9.88 -2.81
C ARG A 75 8.23 -10.99 -3.81
N ILE A 76 7.19 -10.81 -4.62
CA ILE A 76 6.80 -11.75 -5.68
C ILE A 76 7.71 -11.58 -6.91
N LYS A 77 7.99 -10.34 -7.30
CA LYS A 77 8.78 -9.98 -8.47
C LYS A 77 9.89 -8.99 -8.09
N PRO A 78 11.07 -9.47 -7.66
CA PRO A 78 12.16 -8.61 -7.17
C PRO A 78 12.71 -7.62 -8.21
N ASN A 79 12.59 -7.91 -9.49
CA ASN A 79 13.03 -7.06 -10.61
C ASN A 79 11.93 -6.13 -11.16
N TYR A 80 10.86 -5.91 -10.42
CA TYR A 80 9.78 -5.02 -10.82
C TYR A 80 10.19 -3.55 -10.65
N LYS A 81 10.81 -2.99 -11.67
CA LYS A 81 11.40 -1.63 -11.62
C LYS A 81 10.38 -0.54 -11.26
N ALA A 82 9.18 -0.57 -11.84
CA ALA A 82 8.16 0.42 -11.57
C ALA A 82 7.73 0.42 -10.10
N ALA A 83 7.57 -0.75 -9.50
CA ALA A 83 7.24 -0.88 -8.09
C ALA A 83 8.37 -0.35 -7.19
N ARG A 84 9.63 -0.59 -7.55
CA ARG A 84 10.80 -0.10 -6.80
C ARG A 84 10.87 1.43 -6.82
N VAL A 85 10.73 2.04 -7.98
CA VAL A 85 10.74 3.51 -8.13
C VAL A 85 9.62 4.15 -7.32
N ASN A 86 8.41 3.61 -7.42
CA ASN A 86 7.27 4.14 -6.68
C ASN A 86 7.38 3.91 -5.16
N LEU A 87 8.00 2.80 -4.73
CA LEU A 87 8.33 2.56 -3.33
C LEU A 87 9.27 3.63 -2.77
N GLU A 88 10.33 3.94 -3.49
CA GLU A 88 11.29 5.00 -3.10
C GLU A 88 10.61 6.35 -2.98
N MET A 89 9.74 6.71 -3.93
CA MET A 89 8.94 7.95 -3.86
C MET A 89 8.03 7.97 -2.64
N ALA A 90 7.36 6.87 -2.33
CA ALA A 90 6.50 6.77 -1.16
C ALA A 90 7.28 6.86 0.15
N GLN A 91 8.45 6.24 0.22
CA GLN A 91 9.35 6.33 1.39
C GLN A 91 9.87 7.75 1.61
N GLN A 92 10.25 8.47 0.54
CA GLN A 92 10.63 9.88 0.62
C GLN A 92 9.51 10.75 1.19
N LYS A 93 8.28 10.51 0.76
CA LYS A 93 7.12 11.24 1.27
C LYS A 93 6.92 11.06 2.78
N VAL A 94 7.19 9.89 3.33
CA VAL A 94 7.17 9.65 4.78
C VAL A 94 8.26 10.43 5.49
N VAL A 95 9.49 10.40 4.97
CA VAL A 95 10.62 11.14 5.56
C VAL A 95 10.35 12.64 5.58
N ASP A 96 9.84 13.20 4.50
CA ASP A 96 9.51 14.62 4.40
C ASP A 96 8.43 15.04 5.42
N ASN A 97 7.46 14.17 5.67
CA ASN A 97 6.42 14.41 6.67
C ASN A 97 6.94 14.29 8.11
N VAL A 98 7.89 13.39 8.37
CA VAL A 98 8.49 13.20 9.71
C VAL A 98 9.45 14.34 10.07
N VAL A 99 10.15 14.93 9.12
CA VAL A 99 11.04 16.10 9.34
C VAL A 99 10.26 17.35 9.80
N GLN A 100 8.95 17.37 9.60
CA GLN A 100 8.09 18.46 10.09
C GLN A 100 7.67 18.34 11.56
N VAL A 101 8.06 17.28 12.27
CA VAL A 101 7.89 17.23 13.73
C VAL A 101 8.84 18.26 14.36
N PRO A 102 8.35 19.33 15.04
CA PRO A 102 9.22 20.33 15.62
C PRO A 102 10.20 19.67 16.60
N SER A 103 11.48 20.02 16.50
CA SER A 103 12.55 19.56 17.42
C SER A 103 12.21 19.81 18.90
N PHE A 104 11.42 20.83 19.17
CA PHE A 104 10.78 21.14 20.44
C PHE A 104 9.96 19.98 21.03
N PHE A 105 9.21 19.21 20.24
CA PHE A 105 8.41 18.09 20.72
C PHE A 105 9.29 16.90 21.14
N LEU A 106 10.35 16.63 20.38
CA LEU A 106 11.36 15.62 20.70
C LEU A 106 12.12 15.96 21.97
N MET A 107 12.50 17.23 22.19
CA MET A 107 13.19 17.67 23.39
C MET A 107 12.31 17.54 24.64
N ARG A 108 11.02 17.90 24.56
CA ARG A 108 10.06 17.71 25.67
C ARG A 108 9.84 16.25 26.01
N TRP A 109 9.79 15.39 25.01
CA TRP A 109 9.63 13.95 25.21
C TRP A 109 10.87 13.32 25.84
N MET A 110 12.06 13.72 25.39
CA MET A 110 13.32 13.31 26.00
C MET A 110 13.45 13.80 27.45
N ASP A 111 13.09 15.04 27.75
CA ASP A 111 13.07 15.59 29.12
C ASP A 111 12.12 14.80 30.03
N PHE A 112 10.96 14.43 29.53
CA PHE A 112 10.00 13.60 30.26
C PHE A 112 10.57 12.20 30.56
N LEU A 113 11.21 11.56 29.58
CA LEU A 113 11.87 10.26 29.76
C LEU A 113 13.04 10.34 30.75
N MET A 114 13.85 11.38 30.68
CA MET A 114 14.98 11.60 31.60
C MET A 114 14.50 11.80 33.03
N LYS A 115 13.41 12.53 33.24
CA LYS A 115 12.79 12.70 34.55
C LYS A 115 12.21 11.41 35.12
N LEU A 116 11.60 10.56 34.27
CA LEU A 116 11.11 9.24 34.67
C LEU A 116 12.25 8.32 35.10
N LEU A 117 13.40 8.37 34.42
CA LEU A 117 14.57 7.55 34.72
C LEU A 117 15.34 8.06 35.94
N SER A 118 15.33 9.38 36.23
CA SER A 118 16.02 9.96 37.38
C SER A 118 15.20 9.96 38.66
N SER A 119 13.90 9.65 38.62
CA SER A 119 13.05 9.58 39.81
C SER A 119 13.11 8.25 40.56
N ASN A 120 14.00 7.34 40.15
CA ASN A 120 14.16 6.01 40.74
C ASN A 120 15.38 5.91 41.69
N GLU A 121 15.96 7.06 42.07
CA GLU A 121 16.95 7.18 43.16
C GLU A 121 16.34 8.02 44.30
#